data_656fcf1ece3363b54aa1a4b12c9590be
#
_entry.id   656fcf1ece3363b54aa1a4b12c9590be
#
_cell.length_a   1.000
_cell.length_b   1.000
_cell.length_c   1.000
_cell.angle_alpha   90.00
_cell.angle_beta   90.00
_cell.angle_gamma   90.00
#
_symmetry.space_group_name_H-M   'P 1'
#
loop_
_entity.id
_entity.type
_entity.pdbx_description
1 polymer ?
#
loop_
_entity_poly.entity_id
_entity_poly.type
_entity_poly.pdbx_seq_one_letter_code
_entity_poly.pdbx_strand_id
1 'polypeptide(L)'
;MIEIRQFVTEDEYEFIREQVSSAIGQFDEYLEVFHPDMQYSDTPVIAYISEDLTDIYQDLKDMIANFQSAELEIMNDALLNCSTNFKEYWGQKLLNATKAMHNVLYT
;
A
#
# COMPACT_ATOMS: atom_id res chain seq x y z
N MET A 1 -13.97 -15.83 16.32
CA MET A 1 -13.39 -14.96 15.29
C MET A 1 -12.73 -15.80 14.22
N ILE A 2 -13.11 -15.58 12.98
CA ILE A 2 -12.55 -16.32 11.85
C ILE A 2 -11.27 -15.62 11.42
N GLU A 3 -10.23 -16.41 11.21
CA GLU A 3 -8.93 -15.89 10.89
C GLU A 3 -8.82 -15.56 9.41
N ILE A 4 -8.42 -14.33 9.10
CA ILE A 4 -8.14 -13.88 7.75
C ILE A 4 -6.73 -14.33 7.40
N ARG A 5 -6.58 -14.96 6.24
CA ARG A 5 -5.28 -15.47 5.79
C ARG A 5 -4.52 -14.41 5.02
N GLN A 6 -3.21 -14.45 5.16
CA GLN A 6 -2.31 -13.69 4.29
C GLN A 6 -1.92 -14.57 3.11
N PHE A 7 -2.26 -14.14 1.91
CA PHE A 7 -1.98 -14.88 0.68
C PHE A 7 -0.75 -14.36 -0.05
N VAL A 8 -0.46 -13.08 0.06
CA VAL A 8 0.73 -12.50 -0.57
C VAL A 8 1.94 -12.89 0.27
N THR A 9 2.84 -13.67 -0.32
CA THR A 9 4.08 -14.08 0.34
C THR A 9 5.12 -12.96 0.27
N GLU A 10 6.16 -13.08 1.10
CA GLU A 10 7.27 -12.14 1.07
C GLU A 10 7.95 -12.13 -0.31
N ASP A 11 8.10 -13.30 -0.92
CA ASP A 11 8.69 -13.41 -2.26
C ASP A 11 7.83 -12.71 -3.32
N GLU A 12 6.52 -12.88 -3.25
CA GLU A 12 5.62 -12.18 -4.17
C GLU A 12 5.68 -10.67 -3.95
N TYR A 13 5.70 -10.23 -2.70
CA TYR A 13 5.82 -8.82 -2.36
C TYR A 13 7.07 -8.22 -2.99
N GLU A 14 8.22 -8.84 -2.77
CA GLU A 14 9.50 -8.35 -3.31
C GLU A 14 9.52 -8.36 -4.84
N PHE A 15 8.94 -9.40 -5.45
CA PHE A 15 8.86 -9.47 -6.91
C PHE A 15 8.07 -8.29 -7.48
N ILE A 16 6.90 -8.00 -6.92
CA ILE A 16 6.07 -6.90 -7.38
C ILE A 16 6.76 -5.55 -7.13
N ARG A 17 7.33 -5.39 -5.94
CA ARG A 17 8.04 -4.15 -5.60
C ARG A 17 9.19 -3.87 -6.57
N GLU A 18 9.96 -4.89 -6.89
CA GLU A 18 11.09 -4.73 -7.83
C GLU A 18 10.61 -4.39 -9.24
N GLN A 19 9.50 -4.97 -9.69
CA GLN A 19 8.96 -4.64 -11.01
C GLN A 19 8.49 -3.19 -11.06
N VAL A 20 7.81 -2.72 -10.04
CA VAL A 20 7.36 -1.32 -9.96
C VAL A 20 8.57 -0.39 -9.88
N SER A 21 9.53 -0.71 -9.03
CA SER A 21 10.74 0.09 -8.86
C SER A 21 11.51 0.21 -10.18
N SER A 22 11.63 -0.89 -10.92
CA SER A 22 12.33 -0.88 -12.21
C SER A 22 11.59 -0.05 -13.25
N ALA A 23 10.26 -0.07 -13.23
CA ALA A 23 9.45 0.70 -14.18
C ALA A 23 9.55 2.21 -13.91
N ILE A 24 9.59 2.61 -12.64
CA ILE A 24 9.66 4.02 -12.25
C ILE A 24 11.10 4.55 -12.30
N GLY A 25 12.07 3.69 -11.98
CA GLY A 25 13.49 4.03 -12.04
C GLY A 25 13.89 5.08 -11.00
N GLN A 26 14.64 6.07 -11.44
CA GLN A 26 15.19 7.10 -10.55
C GLN A 26 14.11 7.95 -9.84
N PHE A 27 12.88 7.91 -10.31
CA PHE A 27 11.78 8.69 -9.74
C PHE A 27 11.02 7.95 -8.63
N ASP A 28 11.50 6.76 -8.24
CA ASP A 28 10.82 5.94 -7.23
C ASP A 28 10.88 6.58 -5.83
N GLU A 29 11.97 7.26 -5.51
CA GLU A 29 12.14 7.94 -4.23
C GLU A 29 11.43 9.29 -4.24
N TYR A 30 10.71 9.58 -3.15
CA TYR A 30 10.05 10.88 -3.01
C TYR A 30 9.96 11.28 -1.54
N LEU A 31 9.60 12.55 -1.29
CA LEU A 31 9.40 13.06 0.07
C LEU A 31 7.91 13.05 0.39
N GLU A 32 7.55 12.38 1.48
CA GLU A 32 6.16 12.32 1.91
C GLU A 32 5.65 13.70 2.31
N VAL A 33 4.44 14.04 1.86
CA VAL A 33 3.79 15.30 2.15
C VAL A 33 2.94 15.20 3.40
N PHE A 34 2.30 14.04 3.59
CA PHE A 34 1.40 13.79 4.72
C PHE A 34 1.93 12.59 5.49
N HIS A 35 2.62 12.86 6.58
CA HIS A 35 3.12 11.82 7.48
C HIS A 35 2.89 12.30 8.91
N PRO A 36 2.40 11.42 9.80
CA PRO A 36 2.11 11.84 11.19
C PRO A 36 3.30 12.49 11.90
N ASP A 37 4.51 12.02 11.61
CA ASP A 37 5.71 12.53 12.27
C ASP A 37 6.13 13.91 11.79
N MET A 38 5.60 14.40 10.66
CA MET A 38 5.98 15.71 10.12
C MET A 38 5.54 16.86 11.00
N GLN A 39 4.54 16.65 11.85
CA GLN A 39 4.13 17.70 12.79
C GLN A 39 5.17 17.90 13.91
N TYR A 40 6.07 16.94 14.10
CA TYR A 40 7.09 16.97 15.15
C TYR A 40 8.51 17.12 14.59
N SER A 41 8.65 17.17 13.28
CA SER A 41 9.96 17.23 12.63
C SER A 41 9.91 18.10 11.40
N ASP A 42 10.93 18.93 11.23
CA ASP A 42 11.10 19.76 10.04
C ASP A 42 11.71 18.95 8.88
N THR A 43 12.16 17.72 9.14
CA THR A 43 12.78 16.87 8.13
C THR A 43 11.72 16.02 7.42
N PRO A 44 11.56 16.19 6.09
CA PRO A 44 10.64 15.34 5.34
C PRO A 44 11.05 13.87 5.43
N VAL A 45 10.05 13.00 5.42
CA VAL A 45 10.26 11.54 5.46
C VAL A 45 10.43 11.05 4.01
N ILE A 46 11.51 10.30 3.77
CA ILE A 46 11.76 9.70 2.47
C ILE A 46 10.88 8.46 2.32
N ALA A 47 10.23 8.33 1.16
CA ALA A 47 9.38 7.20 0.83
C ALA A 47 9.64 6.75 -0.61
N TYR A 48 9.10 5.59 -0.95
CA TYR A 48 9.27 4.99 -2.28
C TYR A 48 7.91 4.64 -2.86
N ILE A 49 7.67 5.09 -4.08
CA ILE A 49 6.41 4.80 -4.80
C ILE A 49 6.20 3.29 -4.90
N SER A 50 7.27 2.54 -5.20
CA SER A 50 7.21 1.08 -5.33
C SER A 50 6.75 0.40 -4.04
N GLU A 51 7.24 0.85 -2.89
CA GLU A 51 6.81 0.31 -1.60
C GLU A 51 5.35 0.63 -1.32
N ASP A 52 4.96 1.88 -1.54
CA ASP A 52 3.57 2.31 -1.29
C ASP A 52 2.59 1.53 -2.15
N LEU A 53 2.87 1.39 -3.44
CA LEU A 53 1.99 0.65 -4.35
C LEU A 53 1.96 -0.83 -4.02
N THR A 54 3.09 -1.41 -3.61
CA THR A 54 3.16 -2.83 -3.25
C THR A 54 2.43 -3.11 -1.94
N ASP A 55 2.50 -2.21 -0.97
CA ASP A 55 1.74 -2.32 0.27
C ASP A 55 0.23 -2.30 -0.01
N ILE A 56 -0.21 -1.43 -0.90
CA ILE A 56 -1.62 -1.36 -1.31
C ILE A 56 -2.02 -2.64 -2.04
N TYR A 57 -1.18 -3.11 -2.96
CA TYR A 57 -1.39 -4.35 -3.69
C TYR A 57 -1.56 -5.53 -2.74
N GLN A 58 -0.68 -5.65 -1.76
CA GLN A 58 -0.72 -6.74 -0.79
C GLN A 58 -2.05 -6.78 -0.05
N ASP A 59 -2.49 -5.64 0.46
CA ASP A 59 -3.72 -5.58 1.23
C ASP A 59 -4.95 -5.88 0.38
N LEU A 60 -5.01 -5.30 -0.81
CA LEU A 60 -6.13 -5.54 -1.73
C LEU A 60 -6.17 -6.99 -2.21
N LYS A 61 -5.02 -7.56 -2.53
CA LYS A 61 -4.97 -8.94 -3.00
C LYS A 61 -5.35 -9.92 -1.89
N ASP A 62 -4.87 -9.69 -0.67
CA ASP A 62 -5.25 -10.50 0.47
C ASP A 62 -6.76 -10.42 0.73
N MET A 63 -7.36 -9.24 0.61
CA MET A 63 -8.79 -9.07 0.76
C MET A 63 -9.55 -9.85 -0.31
N ILE A 64 -9.15 -9.73 -1.57
CA ILE A 64 -9.80 -10.43 -2.68
C ILE A 64 -9.70 -11.95 -2.50
N ALA A 65 -8.53 -12.45 -2.11
CA ALA A 65 -8.32 -13.89 -1.92
C ALA A 65 -9.16 -14.44 -0.77
N ASN A 66 -9.28 -13.72 0.33
CA ASN A 66 -10.16 -14.11 1.42
C ASN A 66 -11.63 -14.05 1.01
N PHE A 67 -11.99 -13.04 0.20
CA PHE A 67 -13.36 -12.88 -0.28
C PHE A 67 -13.77 -14.04 -1.18
N GLN A 68 -12.84 -14.63 -1.91
CA GLN A 68 -13.09 -15.78 -2.79
C GLN A 68 -13.38 -17.06 -2.03
N SER A 69 -13.23 -17.08 -0.70
CA SER A 69 -13.60 -18.24 0.12
C SER A 69 -15.10 -18.56 0.03
N ALA A 70 -15.92 -17.56 -0.33
CA ALA A 70 -17.36 -17.64 -0.39
C ALA A 70 -18.03 -17.91 0.97
N GLU A 71 -17.29 -17.82 2.07
CA GLU A 71 -17.82 -17.91 3.43
C GLU A 71 -18.14 -16.51 3.93
N LEU A 72 -19.39 -16.27 4.29
CA LEU A 72 -19.89 -14.94 4.62
C LEU A 72 -19.09 -14.27 5.73
N GLU A 73 -18.73 -15.01 6.78
CA GLU A 73 -17.98 -14.45 7.90
C GLU A 73 -16.57 -14.02 7.48
N ILE A 74 -15.90 -14.84 6.67
CA ILE A 74 -14.57 -14.50 6.16
C ILE A 74 -14.64 -13.29 5.24
N MET A 75 -15.65 -13.24 4.37
CA MET A 75 -15.87 -12.12 3.46
C MET A 75 -16.09 -10.82 4.23
N ASN A 76 -16.91 -10.84 5.26
CA ASN A 76 -17.18 -9.66 6.09
C ASN A 76 -15.95 -9.22 6.85
N ASP A 77 -15.20 -10.16 7.43
CA ASP A 77 -13.96 -9.86 8.17
C ASP A 77 -12.89 -9.30 7.24
N ALA A 78 -12.79 -9.83 6.03
CA ALA A 78 -11.83 -9.33 5.03
C ALA A 78 -12.15 -7.90 4.63
N LEU A 79 -13.43 -7.57 4.41
CA LEU A 79 -13.84 -6.21 4.08
C LEU A 79 -13.56 -5.25 5.23
N LEU A 80 -13.89 -5.66 6.46
CA LEU A 80 -13.64 -4.84 7.63
C LEU A 80 -12.15 -4.60 7.82
N ASN A 81 -11.34 -5.64 7.69
CA ASN A 81 -9.88 -5.54 7.82
C ASN A 81 -9.29 -4.60 6.77
N CYS A 82 -9.71 -4.74 5.52
CA CYS A 82 -9.24 -3.88 4.44
C CYS A 82 -9.65 -2.42 4.66
N SER A 83 -10.89 -2.19 5.10
CA SER A 83 -11.38 -0.85 5.41
C SER A 83 -10.59 -0.20 6.54
N THR A 84 -10.28 -0.96 7.58
CA THR A 84 -9.49 -0.48 8.71
C THR A 84 -8.07 -0.14 8.26
N ASN A 85 -7.45 -1.01 7.46
CA ASN A 85 -6.11 -0.77 6.95
C ASN A 85 -6.06 0.45 6.03
N PHE A 86 -7.11 0.67 5.23
CA PHE A 86 -7.20 1.88 4.42
C PHE A 86 -7.19 3.12 5.29
N LYS A 87 -8.04 3.15 6.33
CA LYS A 87 -8.15 4.32 7.20
C LYS A 87 -6.87 4.60 7.99
N GLU A 88 -6.24 3.56 8.51
CA GLU A 88 -5.14 3.71 9.44
C GLU A 88 -3.76 3.67 8.78
N TYR A 89 -3.69 3.16 7.56
CA TYR A 89 -2.40 2.86 6.97
C TYR A 89 -2.28 3.29 5.51
N TRP A 90 -2.90 2.55 4.56
CA TRP A 90 -2.52 2.73 3.17
C TRP A 90 -3.34 3.80 2.41
N GLY A 91 -4.42 4.30 2.99
CA GLY A 91 -5.15 5.40 2.35
C GLY A 91 -4.27 6.62 2.17
N GLN A 92 -3.49 6.98 3.18
CA GLN A 92 -2.56 8.10 3.11
C GLN A 92 -1.41 7.80 2.16
N LYS A 93 -0.90 6.56 2.15
CA LYS A 93 0.13 6.15 1.18
C LYS A 93 -0.37 6.29 -0.25
N LEU A 94 -1.63 5.95 -0.50
CA LEU A 94 -2.24 6.11 -1.83
C LEU A 94 -2.23 7.57 -2.28
N LEU A 95 -2.61 8.49 -1.39
CA LEU A 95 -2.60 9.92 -1.70
C LEU A 95 -1.19 10.41 -1.97
N ASN A 96 -0.24 10.02 -1.13
CA ASN A 96 1.15 10.43 -1.27
C ASN A 96 1.77 9.89 -2.57
N ALA A 97 1.57 8.62 -2.86
CA ALA A 97 2.09 8.00 -4.07
C ALA A 97 1.44 8.60 -5.32
N THR A 98 0.13 8.89 -5.26
CA THR A 98 -0.58 9.51 -6.38
C THR A 98 0.00 10.89 -6.68
N LYS A 99 0.25 11.69 -5.64
CA LYS A 99 0.87 13.01 -5.81
C LYS A 99 2.26 12.89 -6.41
N ALA A 100 3.06 11.95 -5.92
CA ALA A 100 4.42 11.75 -6.41
C ALA A 100 4.42 11.32 -7.88
N MET A 101 3.55 10.38 -8.25
CA MET A 101 3.43 9.93 -9.65
C MET A 101 2.94 11.05 -10.56
N HIS A 102 2.02 11.85 -10.10
CA HIS A 102 1.54 13.00 -10.87
C HIS A 102 2.68 13.98 -11.15
N ASN A 103 3.51 14.25 -10.15
CA ASN A 103 4.65 15.14 -10.32
C ASN A 103 5.67 14.59 -11.33
N VAL A 104 5.89 13.27 -11.33
CA VAL A 104 6.80 12.64 -12.30
C VAL A 104 6.28 12.81 -13.74
N LEU A 105 4.96 12.64 -13.93
CA LEU A 105 4.36 12.67 -15.25
C LEU A 105 4.17 14.08 -15.82
N TYR A 106 3.93 15.06 -14.96
CA TYR A 106 3.46 16.37 -15.40
C TYR A 106 4.36 17.56 -14.97
N THR A 107 5.55 17.28 -14.53
CA THR A 107 6.56 18.34 -14.34
C THR A 107 7.63 18.28 -15.45
#